data_6d2927ac9d80f110483f3e1fb8ffb797
#
_entry.id   6d2927ac9d80f110483f3e1fb8ffb797
#
_cell.length_a   1.000
_cell.length_b   1.000
_cell.length_c   1.000
_cell.angle_alpha   90.00
_cell.angle_beta   90.00
_cell.angle_gamma   90.00
#
_symmetry.space_group_name_H-M   'P 1'
#
loop_
_entity.id
_entity.type
_entity.pdbx_description
1 polymer ?
#
loop_
_entity_poly.entity_id
_entity_poly.type
_entity_poly.pdbx_seq_one_letter_code
_entity_poly.pdbx_strand_id
1 'polypeptide(L)'
;VIKKRFETGYPYIFFTDNANNNAPQAYKDKKLKIHASNLCSEIALHSSEDESFVCCLSSLNLLRWDEIKETDAIETLIQFLDAVMEEYIYKTENIPFMKSCHNFAKRQRALGLGVLGWHSLLQSKNIAFEGLEAQFLNAEIHNIIRERCDRATAKLAEEFGEPEHLRGYGKRNMTTMAIAPTTSSSFILGQVSPSIEPLNSNYFTKD
;
A
#
# COMPACT_ATOMS: atom_id res chain seq x y z
N VAL A 1 -26.09 -7.65 13.61
CA VAL A 1 -24.74 -7.44 13.04
C VAL A 1 -23.87 -6.65 14.01
N ILE A 2 -24.26 -5.43 14.42
CA ILE A 2 -23.46 -4.54 15.30
C ILE A 2 -23.10 -5.22 16.62
N LYS A 3 -24.06 -5.86 17.31
CA LYS A 3 -23.81 -6.59 18.56
C LYS A 3 -22.73 -7.67 18.35
N LYS A 4 -22.86 -8.49 17.30
CA LYS A 4 -21.86 -9.55 16.99
C LYS A 4 -20.50 -8.95 16.68
N ARG A 5 -20.44 -7.86 15.93
CA ARG A 5 -19.19 -7.13 15.65
C ARG A 5 -18.51 -6.68 16.94
N PHE A 6 -19.29 -6.13 17.88
CA PHE A 6 -18.75 -5.70 19.17
C PHE A 6 -18.19 -6.88 20.00
N GLU A 7 -18.92 -8.00 20.04
CA GLU A 7 -18.55 -9.18 20.83
C GLU A 7 -17.36 -9.97 20.24
N THR A 8 -17.24 -10.02 18.91
CA THR A 8 -16.32 -10.96 18.23
C THR A 8 -15.27 -10.29 17.34
N GLY A 9 -15.39 -8.98 17.07
CA GLY A 9 -14.58 -8.30 16.06
C GLY A 9 -15.05 -8.53 14.61
N TYR A 10 -16.06 -9.35 14.36
CA TYR A 10 -16.59 -9.71 13.04
C TYR A 10 -18.09 -9.48 12.91
N PRO A 11 -18.59 -9.17 11.67
CA PRO A 11 -17.85 -8.83 10.45
C PRO A 11 -17.17 -7.46 10.53
N TYR A 12 -16.21 -7.21 9.64
CA TYR A 12 -15.64 -5.88 9.46
C TYR A 12 -16.69 -4.93 8.90
N ILE A 13 -16.67 -3.68 9.36
CA ILE A 13 -17.53 -2.62 8.86
C ILE A 13 -16.67 -1.69 8.00
N PHE A 14 -17.06 -1.52 6.74
CA PHE A 14 -16.36 -0.66 5.79
C PHE A 14 -17.27 0.51 5.37
N PHE A 15 -16.81 1.72 5.59
CA PHE A 15 -17.54 2.94 5.24
C PHE A 15 -17.25 3.34 3.78
N THR A 16 -18.02 2.80 2.85
CA THR A 16 -17.80 2.97 1.40
C THR A 16 -17.88 4.43 0.97
N ASP A 17 -18.74 5.24 1.59
CA ASP A 17 -18.84 6.66 1.26
C ASP A 17 -17.55 7.41 1.60
N ASN A 18 -16.97 7.13 2.79
CA ASN A 18 -15.69 7.71 3.19
C ASN A 18 -14.57 7.30 2.21
N ALA A 19 -14.51 6.02 1.83
CA ALA A 19 -13.52 5.53 0.87
C ALA A 19 -13.67 6.22 -0.49
N ASN A 20 -14.89 6.31 -1.03
CA ASN A 20 -15.14 6.93 -2.33
C ASN A 20 -14.93 8.45 -2.31
N ASN A 21 -15.27 9.14 -1.23
CA ASN A 21 -15.03 10.59 -1.08
C ASN A 21 -13.54 10.94 -1.06
N ASN A 22 -12.70 10.02 -0.57
CA ASN A 22 -11.24 10.18 -0.50
C ASN A 22 -10.47 9.39 -1.57
N ALA A 23 -11.16 8.81 -2.55
CA ALA A 23 -10.57 8.06 -3.64
C ALA A 23 -9.67 8.94 -4.53
N PRO A 24 -8.73 8.34 -5.29
CA PRO A 24 -7.94 9.05 -6.28
C PRO A 24 -8.81 9.86 -7.25
N GLN A 25 -8.29 11.01 -7.73
CA GLN A 25 -9.04 11.89 -8.64
C GLN A 25 -9.52 11.15 -9.89
N ALA A 26 -8.69 10.27 -10.46
CA ALA A 26 -9.07 9.46 -11.60
C ALA A 26 -10.31 8.57 -11.34
N TYR A 27 -10.49 8.08 -10.12
CA TYR A 27 -11.70 7.32 -9.75
C TYR A 27 -12.94 8.21 -9.77
N LYS A 28 -12.84 9.43 -9.24
CA LYS A 28 -13.95 10.39 -9.21
C LYS A 28 -14.36 10.80 -10.62
N ASP A 29 -13.40 11.16 -11.45
CA ASP A 29 -13.63 11.63 -12.82
C ASP A 29 -14.21 10.53 -13.72
N LYS A 30 -13.75 9.30 -13.54
CA LYS A 30 -14.21 8.13 -14.32
C LYS A 30 -15.37 7.38 -13.66
N LYS A 31 -15.85 7.85 -12.51
CA LYS A 31 -16.95 7.24 -11.72
C LYS A 31 -16.67 5.79 -11.33
N LEU A 32 -15.39 5.44 -11.12
CA LEU A 32 -14.98 4.16 -10.59
C LEU A 32 -15.33 4.07 -9.10
N LYS A 33 -15.88 2.94 -8.66
CA LYS A 33 -16.39 2.78 -7.30
C LYS A 33 -15.61 1.77 -6.49
N ILE A 34 -15.36 2.11 -5.23
CA ILE A 34 -14.81 1.22 -4.21
C ILE A 34 -16.01 0.61 -3.47
N HIS A 35 -16.10 -0.72 -3.47
CA HIS A 35 -17.21 -1.45 -2.84
C HIS A 35 -16.80 -2.15 -1.55
N ALA A 36 -15.54 -2.54 -1.43
CA ALA A 36 -14.99 -3.26 -0.28
C ALA A 36 -13.49 -3.02 -0.14
N SER A 37 -12.93 -3.39 1.00
CA SER A 37 -11.49 -3.55 1.19
C SER A 37 -11.05 -5.00 0.92
N ASN A 38 -9.72 -5.23 0.89
CA ASN A 38 -9.16 -6.58 0.99
C ASN A 38 -9.33 -7.14 2.41
N LEU A 39 -8.91 -8.41 2.61
CA LEU A 39 -9.00 -9.11 3.89
C LEU A 39 -8.32 -8.36 5.04
N CYS A 40 -7.14 -7.82 4.80
CA CYS A 40 -6.35 -7.10 5.81
C CYS A 40 -6.77 -5.63 5.98
N SER A 41 -7.72 -5.14 5.18
CA SER A 41 -8.34 -3.79 5.24
C SER A 41 -7.44 -2.60 4.86
N GLU A 42 -6.21 -2.85 4.40
CA GLU A 42 -5.30 -1.79 3.96
C GLU A 42 -5.49 -1.35 2.50
N ILE A 43 -6.23 -2.14 1.70
CA ILE A 43 -6.48 -1.87 0.28
C ILE A 43 -7.94 -1.52 0.06
N ALA A 44 -8.19 -0.35 -0.52
CA ALA A 44 -9.50 0.12 -0.93
C ALA A 44 -9.44 0.56 -2.39
N LEU A 45 -9.68 -0.36 -3.31
CA LEU A 45 -9.60 -0.15 -4.75
C LEU A 45 -10.92 -0.46 -5.45
N HIS A 46 -11.06 0.03 -6.69
CA HIS A 46 -12.23 -0.19 -7.53
C HIS A 46 -12.43 -1.67 -7.83
N SER A 47 -13.69 -2.08 -7.89
CA SER A 47 -14.13 -3.35 -8.44
C SER A 47 -15.46 -3.21 -9.20
N SER A 48 -15.66 -4.06 -10.21
CA SER A 48 -16.87 -4.12 -11.04
C SER A 48 -17.10 -5.55 -11.51
N GLU A 49 -18.05 -5.76 -12.42
CA GLU A 49 -18.29 -7.10 -13.01
C GLU A 49 -17.08 -7.60 -13.81
N ASP A 50 -16.31 -6.70 -14.42
CA ASP A 50 -15.17 -7.04 -15.27
C ASP A 50 -13.81 -6.63 -14.70
N GLU A 51 -13.77 -6.04 -13.50
CA GLU A 51 -12.55 -5.69 -12.77
C GLU A 51 -12.59 -6.17 -11.32
N SER A 52 -11.59 -6.97 -10.93
CA SER A 52 -11.34 -7.38 -9.56
C SER A 52 -9.94 -6.95 -9.16
N PHE A 53 -9.83 -6.15 -8.10
CA PHE A 53 -8.53 -5.61 -7.71
C PHE A 53 -7.55 -6.68 -7.24
N VAL A 54 -6.27 -6.43 -7.50
CA VAL A 54 -5.15 -7.26 -7.07
C VAL A 54 -4.20 -6.43 -6.21
N CYS A 55 -3.54 -7.08 -5.25
CA CYS A 55 -2.54 -6.47 -4.39
C CYS A 55 -1.13 -6.71 -4.95
N CYS A 56 -0.35 -5.64 -5.10
CA CYS A 56 1.07 -5.68 -5.45
C CYS A 56 1.82 -4.82 -4.44
N LEU A 57 2.41 -5.45 -3.43
CA LEU A 57 2.85 -4.80 -2.20
C LEU A 57 4.33 -5.04 -1.91
N SER A 58 4.96 -4.03 -1.30
CA SER A 58 6.25 -4.13 -0.64
C SER A 58 6.30 -3.19 0.57
N SER A 59 7.31 -3.33 1.43
CA SER A 59 7.42 -2.49 2.62
C SER A 59 8.88 -2.14 2.92
N LEU A 60 9.11 -0.87 3.27
CA LEU A 60 10.40 -0.34 3.71
C LEU A 60 10.60 -0.63 5.21
N ASN A 61 11.78 -1.08 5.59
CA ASN A 61 12.14 -1.24 7.00
C ASN A 61 12.58 0.11 7.59
N LEU A 62 11.70 0.76 8.33
CA LEU A 62 11.95 2.09 8.90
C LEU A 62 13.08 2.12 9.94
N LEU A 63 13.45 0.99 10.54
CA LEU A 63 14.65 0.96 11.40
C LEU A 63 15.92 1.37 10.63
N ARG A 64 15.90 1.23 9.28
CA ARG A 64 16.96 1.66 8.37
C ARG A 64 16.64 2.97 7.64
N TRP A 65 15.73 3.77 8.18
CA TRP A 65 15.27 4.99 7.50
C TRP A 65 16.41 5.96 7.16
N ASP A 66 17.33 6.16 8.06
CA ASP A 66 18.44 7.09 7.86
C ASP A 66 19.37 6.65 6.70
N GLU A 67 19.44 5.37 6.41
CA GLU A 67 20.14 4.82 5.23
C GLU A 67 19.26 4.92 3.97
N ILE A 68 17.99 4.53 4.07
CA ILE A 68 17.04 4.47 2.94
C ILE A 68 16.83 5.85 2.32
N LYS A 69 16.66 6.88 3.14
CA LYS A 69 16.37 8.25 2.65
C LYS A 69 17.47 8.84 1.77
N GLU A 70 18.72 8.37 1.93
CA GLU A 70 19.88 8.85 1.16
C GLU A 70 20.11 8.05 -0.15
N THR A 71 19.29 7.03 -0.42
CA THR A 71 19.40 6.16 -1.60
C THR A 71 18.20 6.31 -2.53
N ASP A 72 18.21 5.67 -3.69
CA ASP A 72 17.10 5.56 -4.62
C ASP A 72 16.17 4.35 -4.34
N ALA A 73 16.24 3.79 -3.13
CA ALA A 73 15.51 2.57 -2.77
C ALA A 73 13.99 2.69 -2.97
N ILE A 74 13.40 3.85 -2.71
CA ILE A 74 11.96 4.08 -2.86
C ILE A 74 11.57 4.03 -4.34
N GLU A 75 12.27 4.76 -5.19
CA GLU A 75 12.04 4.77 -6.63
C GLU A 75 12.28 3.39 -7.24
N THR A 76 13.35 2.72 -6.83
CA THR A 76 13.68 1.36 -7.27
C THR A 76 12.58 0.36 -6.89
N LEU A 77 12.00 0.45 -5.68
CA LEU A 77 10.90 -0.40 -5.27
C LEU A 77 9.63 -0.15 -6.08
N ILE A 78 9.31 1.09 -6.42
CA ILE A 78 8.16 1.39 -7.31
C ILE A 78 8.39 0.79 -8.70
N GLN A 79 9.59 0.93 -9.27
CA GLN A 79 9.94 0.29 -10.55
C GLN A 79 9.84 -1.23 -10.47
N PHE A 80 10.35 -1.83 -9.40
CA PHE A 80 10.28 -3.26 -9.17
C PHE A 80 8.84 -3.76 -9.07
N LEU A 81 7.98 -3.07 -8.30
CA LEU A 81 6.57 -3.43 -8.19
C LEU A 81 5.82 -3.26 -9.52
N ASP A 82 6.14 -2.23 -10.32
CA ASP A 82 5.55 -2.08 -11.66
C ASP A 82 6.00 -3.21 -12.61
N ALA A 83 7.26 -3.66 -12.52
CA ALA A 83 7.74 -4.82 -13.26
C ALA A 83 7.06 -6.14 -12.81
N VAL A 84 6.82 -6.33 -11.52
CA VAL A 84 6.02 -7.45 -10.99
C VAL A 84 4.59 -7.40 -11.52
N MET A 85 3.98 -6.21 -11.60
CA MET A 85 2.66 -6.01 -12.18
C MET A 85 2.65 -6.35 -13.69
N GLU A 86 3.68 -5.99 -14.44
CA GLU A 86 3.82 -6.36 -15.85
C GLU A 86 3.89 -7.87 -16.03
N GLU A 87 4.70 -8.55 -15.22
CA GLU A 87 4.81 -10.01 -15.23
C GLU A 87 3.46 -10.68 -14.90
N TYR A 88 2.71 -10.13 -13.94
CA TYR A 88 1.38 -10.59 -13.61
C TYR A 88 0.41 -10.43 -14.79
N ILE A 89 0.41 -9.28 -15.46
CA ILE A 89 -0.43 -9.00 -16.63
C ILE A 89 -0.11 -10.01 -17.74
N TYR A 90 1.17 -10.21 -18.04
CA TYR A 90 1.62 -11.16 -19.05
C TYR A 90 1.15 -12.59 -18.73
N LYS A 91 1.34 -13.06 -17.52
CA LYS A 91 0.99 -14.44 -17.11
C LYS A 91 -0.51 -14.70 -17.04
N THR A 92 -1.32 -13.68 -16.77
CA THR A 92 -2.78 -13.85 -16.62
C THR A 92 -3.57 -13.65 -17.92
N GLU A 93 -2.94 -13.18 -19.00
CA GLU A 93 -3.60 -12.79 -20.25
C GLU A 93 -4.50 -13.90 -20.83
N ASN A 94 -4.05 -15.15 -20.80
CA ASN A 94 -4.74 -16.29 -21.39
C ASN A 94 -5.38 -17.23 -20.36
N ILE A 95 -5.58 -16.77 -19.12
CA ILE A 95 -6.23 -17.57 -18.07
C ILE A 95 -7.68 -17.10 -17.89
N PRO A 96 -8.69 -17.86 -18.37
CA PRO A 96 -10.09 -17.37 -18.45
C PRO A 96 -10.66 -16.92 -17.11
N PHE A 97 -10.39 -17.63 -16.01
CA PHE A 97 -10.91 -17.30 -14.67
C PHE A 97 -10.14 -16.16 -13.98
N MET A 98 -9.05 -15.66 -14.59
CA MET A 98 -8.29 -14.49 -14.12
C MET A 98 -8.63 -13.20 -14.87
N LYS A 99 -9.59 -13.23 -15.80
CA LYS A 99 -9.89 -12.12 -16.70
C LYS A 99 -10.18 -10.81 -15.96
N SER A 100 -10.98 -10.82 -14.91
CA SER A 100 -11.30 -9.60 -14.15
C SER A 100 -10.09 -9.03 -13.40
N CYS A 101 -9.24 -9.90 -12.85
CA CYS A 101 -7.99 -9.48 -12.19
C CYS A 101 -6.98 -8.96 -13.22
N HIS A 102 -6.87 -9.61 -14.37
CA HIS A 102 -6.04 -9.16 -15.49
C HIS A 102 -6.48 -7.79 -15.99
N ASN A 103 -7.78 -7.58 -16.21
CA ASN A 103 -8.33 -6.30 -16.66
C ASN A 103 -7.98 -5.17 -15.67
N PHE A 104 -8.21 -5.41 -14.37
CA PHE A 104 -7.84 -4.46 -13.33
C PHE A 104 -6.35 -4.13 -13.37
N ALA A 105 -5.49 -5.14 -13.36
CA ALA A 105 -4.04 -4.97 -13.39
C ALA A 105 -3.60 -4.13 -14.60
N LYS A 106 -4.08 -4.46 -15.78
CA LYS A 106 -3.74 -3.78 -17.04
C LYS A 106 -4.23 -2.34 -17.12
N ARG A 107 -5.44 -2.05 -16.59
CA ARG A 107 -6.08 -0.74 -16.68
C ARG A 107 -5.64 0.23 -15.60
N GLN A 108 -5.16 -0.26 -14.46
CA GLN A 108 -4.91 0.56 -13.27
C GLN A 108 -3.49 0.48 -12.72
N ARG A 109 -2.82 -0.67 -12.85
CA ARG A 109 -1.45 -0.92 -12.35
C ARG A 109 -1.26 -0.42 -10.91
N ALA A 110 -2.23 -0.69 -10.02
CA ALA A 110 -2.21 -0.21 -8.65
C ALA A 110 -1.11 -0.91 -7.83
N LEU A 111 -0.30 -0.13 -7.14
CA LEU A 111 0.80 -0.58 -6.29
C LEU A 111 0.56 -0.14 -4.84
N GLY A 112 1.26 -0.78 -3.90
CA GLY A 112 1.21 -0.43 -2.50
C GLY A 112 2.56 -0.58 -1.81
N LEU A 113 3.39 0.45 -1.84
CA LEU A 113 4.60 0.53 -1.03
C LEU A 113 4.24 1.02 0.36
N GLY A 114 4.52 0.22 1.38
CA GLY A 114 4.28 0.55 2.78
C GLY A 114 5.55 0.54 3.60
N VAL A 115 5.38 0.42 4.90
CA VAL A 115 6.46 0.42 5.88
C VAL A 115 6.28 -0.67 6.92
N LEU A 116 7.37 -1.07 7.54
CA LEU A 116 7.43 -1.87 8.74
C LEU A 116 8.50 -1.32 9.68
N GLY A 117 8.51 -1.75 10.94
CA GLY A 117 9.52 -1.33 11.90
C GLY A 117 9.31 0.08 12.47
N TRP A 118 8.11 0.65 12.39
CA TRP A 118 7.83 1.98 12.94
C TRP A 118 8.13 2.07 14.43
N HIS A 119 7.58 1.16 15.24
CA HIS A 119 7.84 1.17 16.68
C HIS A 119 9.32 0.91 17.00
N SER A 120 9.97 0.01 16.25
CA SER A 120 11.40 -0.25 16.40
C SER A 120 12.25 1.00 16.11
N LEU A 121 11.89 1.80 15.10
CA LEU A 121 12.53 3.09 14.84
C LEU A 121 12.35 4.05 16.04
N LEU A 122 11.14 4.19 16.55
CA LEU A 122 10.85 5.05 17.70
C LEU A 122 11.65 4.61 18.94
N GLN A 123 11.69 3.31 19.22
CA GLN A 123 12.49 2.76 20.32
C GLN A 123 13.99 3.06 20.14
N SER A 124 14.53 2.90 18.94
CA SER A 124 15.94 3.19 18.66
C SER A 124 16.32 4.66 18.86
N LYS A 125 15.35 5.56 18.71
CA LYS A 125 15.52 7.02 18.90
C LYS A 125 15.04 7.50 20.28
N ASN A 126 14.58 6.61 21.16
CA ASN A 126 13.96 6.93 22.46
C ASN A 126 12.78 7.91 22.35
N ILE A 127 11.98 7.78 21.29
CA ILE A 127 10.78 8.59 21.04
C ILE A 127 9.55 7.84 21.56
N ALA A 128 8.71 8.52 22.36
CA ALA A 128 7.47 7.95 22.84
C ALA A 128 6.47 7.76 21.66
N PHE A 129 5.83 6.58 21.57
CA PHE A 129 4.94 6.23 20.48
C PHE A 129 3.79 7.23 20.28
N GLU A 130 3.21 7.71 21.37
CA GLU A 130 2.10 8.68 21.39
C GLU A 130 2.57 10.15 21.45
N GLY A 131 3.88 10.40 21.38
CA GLY A 131 4.44 11.72 21.51
C GLY A 131 4.31 12.60 20.26
N LEU A 132 4.35 13.92 20.44
CA LEU A 132 4.37 14.87 19.32
C LEU A 132 5.57 14.67 18.39
N GLU A 133 6.71 14.29 18.96
CA GLU A 133 7.92 14.00 18.18
C GLU A 133 7.70 12.84 17.20
N ALA A 134 7.00 11.79 17.65
CA ALA A 134 6.61 10.68 16.77
C ALA A 134 5.67 11.14 15.64
N GLN A 135 4.74 12.06 15.94
CA GLN A 135 3.85 12.61 14.91
C GLN A 135 4.60 13.41 13.85
N PHE A 136 5.57 14.26 14.27
CA PHE A 136 6.40 15.02 13.33
C PHE A 136 7.27 14.10 12.47
N LEU A 137 7.93 13.13 13.10
CA LEU A 137 8.76 12.15 12.38
C LEU A 137 7.92 11.31 11.39
N ASN A 138 6.71 10.92 11.78
CA ASN A 138 5.77 10.21 10.90
C ASN A 138 5.41 11.07 9.66
N ALA A 139 5.07 12.33 9.88
CA ALA A 139 4.75 13.24 8.79
C ALA A 139 5.94 13.45 7.85
N GLU A 140 7.13 13.67 8.39
CA GLU A 140 8.37 13.82 7.61
C GLU A 140 8.62 12.59 6.73
N ILE A 141 8.66 11.40 7.33
CA ILE A 141 8.94 10.14 6.63
C ILE A 141 7.93 9.89 5.50
N HIS A 142 6.63 9.97 5.81
CA HIS A 142 5.61 9.64 4.84
C HIS A 142 5.45 10.69 3.74
N ASN A 143 5.75 11.96 4.00
CA ASN A 143 5.81 12.98 2.97
C ASN A 143 6.96 12.70 1.99
N ILE A 144 8.16 12.36 2.47
CA ILE A 144 9.29 11.99 1.62
C ILE A 144 8.96 10.76 0.77
N ILE A 145 8.42 9.69 1.39
CA ILE A 145 8.02 8.48 0.65
C ILE A 145 7.01 8.84 -0.44
N ARG A 146 5.98 9.63 -0.11
CA ARG A 146 4.93 10.06 -1.03
C ARG A 146 5.49 10.80 -2.23
N GLU A 147 6.28 11.84 -2.00
CA GLU A 147 6.88 12.64 -3.07
C GLU A 147 7.74 11.81 -4.00
N ARG A 148 8.53 10.87 -3.43
CA ARG A 148 9.40 10.00 -4.21
C ARG A 148 8.61 8.95 -5.00
N CYS A 149 7.55 8.39 -4.44
CA CYS A 149 6.62 7.51 -5.15
C CYS A 149 5.92 8.25 -6.31
N ASP A 150 5.48 9.49 -6.08
CA ASP A 150 4.83 10.30 -7.12
C ASP A 150 5.79 10.63 -8.27
N ARG A 151 7.06 10.93 -7.99
CA ARG A 151 8.08 11.09 -9.03
C ARG A 151 8.34 9.80 -9.80
N ALA A 152 8.45 8.68 -9.09
CA ALA A 152 8.72 7.39 -9.71
C ALA A 152 7.60 6.97 -10.68
N THR A 153 6.35 7.07 -10.27
CA THR A 153 5.22 6.73 -11.14
C THR A 153 5.08 7.68 -12.32
N ALA A 154 5.42 8.96 -12.17
CA ALA A 154 5.44 9.92 -13.27
C ALA A 154 6.53 9.56 -14.29
N LYS A 155 7.75 9.26 -13.83
CA LYS A 155 8.84 8.81 -14.70
C LYS A 155 8.50 7.54 -15.46
N LEU A 156 7.86 6.56 -14.78
CA LEU A 156 7.39 5.34 -15.42
C LEU A 156 6.31 5.61 -16.48
N ALA A 157 5.45 6.61 -16.28
CA ALA A 157 4.46 7.01 -17.29
C ALA A 157 5.11 7.63 -18.52
N GLU A 158 6.17 8.43 -18.36
CA GLU A 158 6.95 9.00 -19.46
C GLU A 158 7.64 7.90 -20.28
N GLU A 159 8.18 6.87 -19.60
CA GLU A 159 8.96 5.81 -20.24
C GLU A 159 8.08 4.73 -20.88
N PHE A 160 7.02 4.30 -20.20
CA PHE A 160 6.20 3.13 -20.59
C PHE A 160 4.75 3.47 -20.89
N GLY A 161 4.36 4.75 -20.78
CA GLY A 161 3.00 5.22 -21.01
C GLY A 161 2.05 5.04 -19.82
N GLU A 162 0.89 5.65 -19.94
CA GLU A 162 -0.18 5.64 -18.94
C GLU A 162 -1.16 4.48 -19.22
N PRO A 163 -1.60 3.73 -18.20
CA PRO A 163 -2.64 2.73 -18.38
C PRO A 163 -4.00 3.38 -18.67
N GLU A 164 -4.98 2.59 -19.09
CA GLU A 164 -6.29 3.07 -19.58
C GLU A 164 -6.97 4.05 -18.62
N HIS A 165 -7.01 3.73 -17.33
CA HIS A 165 -7.70 4.57 -16.34
C HIS A 165 -6.88 5.79 -15.87
N LEU A 166 -5.64 5.91 -16.31
CA LEU A 166 -4.76 7.04 -15.97
C LEU A 166 -4.36 7.91 -17.16
N ARG A 167 -4.97 7.71 -18.35
CA ARG A 167 -4.67 8.54 -19.51
C ARG A 167 -4.95 10.03 -19.23
N GLY A 168 -3.91 10.85 -19.38
CA GLY A 168 -3.94 12.28 -19.11
C GLY A 168 -3.66 12.69 -17.67
N TYR A 169 -3.29 11.76 -16.79
CA TYR A 169 -2.97 12.05 -15.38
C TYR A 169 -1.46 12.15 -15.09
N GLY A 170 -0.59 11.85 -16.05
CA GLY A 170 0.87 11.87 -15.87
C GLY A 170 1.38 10.80 -14.90
N LYS A 171 0.66 9.68 -14.74
CA LYS A 171 0.99 8.61 -13.79
C LYS A 171 0.81 7.24 -14.43
N ARG A 172 1.69 6.29 -14.08
CA ARG A 172 1.57 4.91 -14.51
C ARG A 172 0.80 4.01 -13.53
N ASN A 173 0.76 4.38 -12.26
CA ASN A 173 0.16 3.56 -11.20
C ASN A 173 -0.98 4.32 -10.53
N MET A 174 -2.15 3.70 -10.40
CA MET A 174 -3.35 4.31 -9.81
C MET A 174 -3.11 4.69 -8.35
N THR A 175 -2.45 3.82 -7.61
CA THR A 175 -1.96 4.04 -6.26
C THR A 175 -0.51 3.59 -6.17
N THR A 176 0.24 4.12 -5.21
CA THR A 176 1.65 3.77 -5.00
C THR A 176 1.94 3.36 -3.57
N MET A 177 1.05 3.65 -2.63
CA MET A 177 1.27 3.40 -1.20
C MET A 177 0.13 2.61 -0.56
N ALA A 178 0.50 1.69 0.33
CA ALA A 178 -0.40 0.96 1.23
C ALA A 178 0.38 0.42 2.44
N ILE A 179 -0.23 0.42 3.61
CA ILE A 179 0.40 -0.07 4.84
C ILE A 179 -0.07 -1.50 5.12
N ALA A 180 0.72 -2.47 4.67
CA ALA A 180 0.43 -3.89 4.87
C ALA A 180 0.77 -4.38 6.30
N PRO A 181 0.17 -5.48 6.79
CA PRO A 181 0.43 -6.00 8.15
C PRO A 181 1.86 -6.47 8.41
N THR A 182 2.55 -6.98 7.41
CA THR A 182 3.99 -7.36 7.39
C THR A 182 4.46 -8.30 8.50
N THR A 183 3.58 -9.09 9.10
CA THR A 183 3.92 -9.95 10.25
C THR A 183 5.12 -10.87 9.99
N SER A 184 5.11 -11.63 8.89
CA SER A 184 6.22 -12.53 8.54
C SER A 184 7.47 -11.77 8.07
N SER A 185 7.28 -10.70 7.31
CA SER A 185 8.38 -9.87 6.80
C SER A 185 9.17 -9.20 7.93
N SER A 186 8.49 -8.80 9.02
CA SER A 186 9.15 -8.18 10.17
C SER A 186 10.16 -9.11 10.86
N PHE A 187 9.88 -10.42 10.90
CA PHE A 187 10.84 -11.41 11.43
C PHE A 187 12.05 -11.59 10.51
N ILE A 188 11.80 -11.69 9.19
CA ILE A 188 12.85 -11.90 8.20
C ILE A 188 13.79 -10.69 8.13
N LEU A 189 13.24 -9.49 8.25
CA LEU A 189 13.98 -8.22 8.12
C LEU A 189 14.60 -7.73 9.46
N GLY A 190 14.95 -8.62 10.34
CA GLY A 190 15.70 -8.32 11.55
C GLY A 190 14.87 -8.26 12.82
N GLN A 191 13.72 -8.95 12.87
CA GLN A 191 12.84 -9.03 14.03
C GLN A 191 12.37 -7.65 14.53
N VAL A 192 12.04 -6.78 13.60
CA VAL A 192 11.50 -5.45 13.88
C VAL A 192 10.00 -5.51 14.15
N SER A 193 9.41 -4.41 14.62
CA SER A 193 7.96 -4.32 14.82
C SER A 193 7.22 -4.44 13.47
N PRO A 194 6.07 -5.15 13.42
CA PRO A 194 5.30 -5.28 12.18
C PRO A 194 4.61 -3.96 11.84
N SER A 195 4.58 -3.60 10.56
CA SER A 195 3.85 -2.46 10.05
C SER A 195 4.13 -1.17 10.86
N ILE A 196 3.05 -0.48 11.24
CA ILE A 196 3.06 0.70 12.11
C ILE A 196 2.61 0.36 13.55
N GLU A 197 2.48 -0.92 13.87
CA GLU A 197 1.97 -1.38 15.15
C GLU A 197 3.03 -1.30 16.26
N PRO A 198 2.65 -0.93 17.49
CA PRO A 198 3.52 -1.08 18.64
C PRO A 198 3.69 -2.56 18.99
N LEU A 199 4.86 -2.92 19.52
CA LEU A 199 5.04 -4.22 20.17
C LEU A 199 4.22 -4.28 21.45
N ASN A 200 3.59 -5.43 21.74
CA ASN A 200 2.77 -5.61 22.93
C ASN A 200 3.59 -5.49 24.24
N SER A 201 4.83 -5.94 24.20
CA SER A 201 5.80 -5.80 25.28
C SER A 201 7.22 -6.02 24.74
N ASN A 202 8.24 -5.67 25.52
CA ASN A 202 9.63 -5.93 25.17
C ASN A 202 9.99 -7.43 25.18
N TYR A 203 9.15 -8.23 25.78
CA TYR A 203 9.31 -9.69 25.87
C TYR A 203 7.94 -10.36 25.76
N PHE A 204 7.72 -11.14 24.72
CA PHE A 204 6.48 -11.87 24.50
C PHE A 204 6.70 -13.13 23.66
N THR A 205 5.83 -14.12 23.85
CA THR A 205 5.75 -15.30 22.98
C THR A 205 4.68 -15.05 21.92
N LYS A 206 4.97 -15.42 20.70
CA LYS A 206 4.01 -15.42 19.61
C LYS A 206 3.72 -16.85 19.21
N ASP A 207 2.46 -17.24 19.34
CA ASP A 207 1.93 -18.54 18.91
C ASP A 207 1.66 -18.55 17.40
#